data_25ef349694f098be88c4f27fe31392fb
#
_entry.id   25ef349694f098be88c4f27fe31392fb
#
_cell.length_a   1.000
_cell.length_b   1.000
_cell.length_c   1.000
_cell.angle_alpha   90.00
_cell.angle_beta   90.00
_cell.angle_gamma   90.00
#
_symmetry.space_group_name_H-M   'P 1'
#
loop_
_entity.id
_entity.type
_entity.pdbx_description
1 polymer ?
#
loop_
_entity_poly.entity_id
_entity_poly.type
_entity_poly.pdbx_seq_one_letter_code
_entity_poly.pdbx_strand_id
1 'polypeptide(L)'
;MVKDYNLTSCGLCCDLCDSNTTKLQDSAKYLSKMFEDPILQEVILMFNPEFKRENFPGFIETLELLKSYPPCPGCEGRTDCVINQCTKQKNITLCSECEFFDINARTCKEVPKPPKSPMMPPAPIFFQEISKRYRNWNIENLIAIKKGKKDKINSYIEKMIKEGNSSRDLIDLSVNFFESMK
;
A
#
# COMPACT_ATOMS: atom_id res chain seq x y z
N MET A 1 0.35 21.64 -15.71
CA MET A 1 -0.66 21.23 -14.71
C MET A 1 -0.07 20.05 -13.95
N VAL A 2 0.06 20.16 -12.64
CA VAL A 2 0.49 19.03 -11.79
C VAL A 2 -0.66 18.02 -11.76
N LYS A 3 -0.38 16.77 -12.04
CA LYS A 3 -1.38 15.69 -12.01
C LYS A 3 -1.82 15.46 -10.56
N ASP A 4 -3.12 15.49 -10.29
CA ASP A 4 -3.65 15.09 -8.99
C ASP A 4 -3.63 13.56 -8.90
N TYR A 5 -2.84 13.04 -7.96
CA TYR A 5 -2.79 11.61 -7.67
C TYR A 5 -3.91 11.21 -6.73
N ASN A 6 -4.36 9.95 -6.87
CA ASN A 6 -5.48 9.41 -6.10
C ASN A 6 -5.07 9.17 -4.63
N LEU A 7 -5.11 10.26 -3.86
CA LEU A 7 -4.93 10.23 -2.41
C LEU A 7 -6.27 9.89 -1.75
N THR A 8 -6.26 8.84 -0.96
CA THR A 8 -7.43 8.42 -0.19
C THR A 8 -7.67 9.32 1.01
N SER A 9 -8.85 9.23 1.60
CA SER A 9 -9.26 10.00 2.79
C SER A 9 -8.23 9.96 3.95
N CYS A 10 -7.48 8.88 4.10
CA CYS A 10 -6.43 8.75 5.12
C CYS A 10 -5.02 9.15 4.67
N GLY A 11 -4.85 9.65 3.44
CA GLY A 11 -3.56 10.07 2.89
C GLY A 11 -2.74 8.97 2.19
N LEU A 12 -3.30 7.76 2.05
CA LEU A 12 -2.67 6.70 1.24
C LEU A 12 -2.80 7.05 -0.25
N CYS A 13 -1.75 6.80 -1.03
CA CYS A 13 -1.80 6.95 -2.48
C CYS A 13 -2.17 5.62 -3.15
N CYS A 14 -3.36 5.52 -3.71
CA CYS A 14 -3.81 4.31 -4.41
C CYS A 14 -3.00 4.03 -5.68
N ASP A 15 -2.49 5.06 -6.37
CA ASP A 15 -1.71 4.89 -7.60
C ASP A 15 -0.35 4.21 -7.36
N LEU A 16 0.13 4.21 -6.11
CA LEU A 16 1.35 3.52 -5.68
C LEU A 16 1.08 2.20 -4.95
N CYS A 17 -0.18 1.89 -4.66
CA CYS A 17 -0.54 0.72 -3.88
C CYS A 17 -0.51 -0.53 -4.77
N ASP A 18 0.37 -1.48 -4.46
CA ASP A 18 0.50 -2.74 -5.22
C ASP A 18 -0.80 -3.56 -5.23
N SER A 19 -1.64 -3.41 -4.20
CA SER A 19 -2.95 -4.07 -4.13
C SER A 19 -4.02 -3.40 -5.00
N ASN A 20 -3.85 -2.13 -5.38
CA ASN A 20 -4.80 -1.38 -6.23
C ASN A 20 -4.39 -1.40 -7.70
N THR A 21 -3.17 -1.80 -8.00
CA THR A 21 -2.65 -1.94 -9.36
C THR A 21 -2.76 -3.39 -9.81
N THR A 22 -2.66 -3.65 -11.11
CA THR A 22 -2.60 -5.02 -11.65
C THR A 22 -1.20 -5.66 -11.50
N LYS A 23 -0.25 -4.97 -10.89
CA LYS A 23 1.15 -5.43 -10.77
C LYS A 23 1.27 -6.84 -10.17
N LEU A 24 0.50 -7.12 -9.12
CA LEU A 24 0.51 -8.45 -8.48
C LEU A 24 0.04 -9.52 -9.45
N GLN A 25 -1.09 -9.29 -10.12
CA GLN A 25 -1.68 -10.22 -11.08
C GLN A 25 -0.77 -10.43 -12.29
N ASP A 26 -0.20 -9.33 -12.82
CA ASP A 26 0.71 -9.37 -13.97
C ASP A 26 2.01 -10.10 -13.63
N SER A 27 2.57 -9.86 -12.43
CA SER A 27 3.75 -10.57 -11.94
C SER A 27 3.47 -12.05 -11.75
N ALA A 28 2.32 -12.41 -11.15
CA ALA A 28 1.93 -13.79 -10.96
C ALA A 28 1.73 -14.51 -12.30
N LYS A 29 1.10 -13.83 -13.29
CA LYS A 29 0.94 -14.34 -14.65
C LYS A 29 2.29 -14.59 -15.35
N TYR A 30 3.21 -13.65 -15.21
CA TYR A 30 4.54 -13.79 -15.78
C TYR A 30 5.31 -14.95 -15.16
N LEU A 31 5.33 -15.03 -13.81
CA LEU A 31 5.99 -16.11 -13.09
C LEU A 31 5.35 -17.47 -13.37
N SER A 32 4.03 -17.59 -13.38
CA SER A 32 3.33 -18.83 -13.71
C SER A 32 3.82 -19.36 -15.07
N LYS A 33 3.84 -18.52 -16.09
CA LYS A 33 4.32 -18.91 -17.42
C LYS A 33 5.79 -19.34 -17.43
N MET A 34 6.65 -18.70 -16.64
CA MET A 34 8.05 -19.10 -16.52
C MET A 34 8.20 -20.47 -15.83
N PHE A 35 7.46 -20.69 -14.75
CA PHE A 35 7.55 -21.92 -13.97
C PHE A 35 6.83 -23.12 -14.61
N GLU A 36 6.08 -22.91 -15.68
CA GLU A 36 5.59 -23.98 -16.56
C GLU A 36 6.69 -24.56 -17.47
N ASP A 37 7.82 -23.85 -17.65
CA ASP A 37 8.93 -24.30 -18.48
C ASP A 37 9.72 -25.41 -17.76
N PRO A 38 9.76 -26.65 -18.32
CA PRO A 38 10.48 -27.77 -17.71
C PRO A 38 12.00 -27.51 -17.61
N ILE A 39 12.58 -26.76 -18.52
CA ILE A 39 14.02 -26.43 -18.52
C ILE A 39 14.33 -25.57 -17.31
N LEU A 40 13.51 -24.54 -17.05
CA LEU A 40 13.70 -23.68 -15.89
C LEU A 40 13.53 -24.47 -14.59
N GLN A 41 12.59 -25.38 -14.52
CA GLN A 41 12.40 -26.24 -13.34
C GLN A 41 13.66 -27.08 -13.06
N GLU A 42 14.25 -27.70 -14.10
CA GLU A 42 15.50 -28.47 -13.94
C GLU A 42 16.68 -27.60 -13.49
N VAL A 43 16.80 -26.39 -14.05
CA VAL A 43 17.85 -25.43 -13.65
C VAL A 43 17.69 -25.05 -12.18
N ILE A 44 16.47 -24.79 -11.72
CA ILE A 44 16.21 -24.46 -10.33
C ILE A 44 16.60 -25.63 -9.41
N LEU A 45 16.22 -26.86 -9.76
CA LEU A 45 16.56 -28.05 -8.96
C LEU A 45 18.08 -28.27 -8.92
N MET A 46 18.79 -27.98 -9.99
CA MET A 46 20.25 -28.13 -10.08
C MET A 46 20.97 -27.17 -9.12
N PHE A 47 20.53 -25.92 -9.04
CA PHE A 47 21.19 -24.89 -8.23
C PHE A 47 20.64 -24.74 -6.82
N ASN A 48 19.49 -25.37 -6.52
CA ASN A 48 18.84 -25.30 -5.21
C ASN A 48 18.47 -26.71 -4.71
N PRO A 49 19.43 -27.47 -4.20
CA PRO A 49 19.22 -28.88 -3.80
C PRO A 49 18.18 -29.05 -2.68
N GLU A 50 17.87 -28.01 -1.93
CA GLU A 50 16.83 -28.02 -0.90
C GLU A 50 15.42 -27.87 -1.51
N PHE A 51 15.31 -27.37 -2.73
CA PHE A 51 14.05 -27.22 -3.43
C PHE A 51 13.72 -28.55 -4.14
N LYS A 52 12.55 -29.10 -3.86
CA LYS A 52 12.14 -30.40 -4.40
C LYS A 52 11.15 -30.24 -5.54
N ARG A 53 11.17 -31.19 -6.49
CA ARG A 53 10.26 -31.20 -7.65
C ARG A 53 8.79 -31.11 -7.25
N GLU A 54 8.41 -31.74 -6.15
CA GLU A 54 7.07 -31.71 -5.59
C GLU A 54 6.58 -30.33 -5.10
N ASN A 55 7.50 -29.38 -4.97
CA ASN A 55 7.14 -27.99 -4.58
C ASN A 55 6.57 -27.17 -5.75
N PHE A 56 6.89 -27.51 -7.00
CA PHE A 56 6.43 -26.73 -8.16
C PHE A 56 4.92 -26.70 -8.32
N PRO A 57 4.17 -27.82 -8.21
CA PRO A 57 2.72 -27.77 -8.34
C PRO A 57 2.05 -26.81 -7.36
N GLY A 58 2.42 -26.86 -6.09
CA GLY A 58 1.87 -25.97 -5.06
C GLY A 58 2.24 -24.50 -5.27
N PHE A 59 3.45 -24.25 -5.80
CA PHE A 59 3.88 -22.88 -6.16
C PHE A 59 3.06 -22.36 -7.34
N ILE A 60 2.90 -23.15 -8.41
CA ILE A 60 2.10 -22.78 -9.57
C ILE A 60 0.65 -22.53 -9.17
N GLU A 61 0.05 -23.43 -8.36
CA GLU A 61 -1.31 -23.23 -7.82
C GLU A 61 -1.45 -21.90 -7.07
N THR A 62 -0.45 -21.55 -6.25
CA THR A 62 -0.42 -20.25 -5.55
C THR A 62 -0.40 -19.07 -6.53
N LEU A 63 0.40 -19.17 -7.61
CA LEU A 63 0.45 -18.13 -8.64
C LEU A 63 -0.91 -18.01 -9.37
N GLU A 64 -1.60 -19.13 -9.65
CA GLU A 64 -2.93 -19.10 -10.26
C GLU A 64 -3.95 -18.39 -9.37
N LEU A 65 -3.92 -18.64 -8.05
CA LEU A 65 -4.75 -17.91 -7.08
C LEU A 65 -4.45 -16.40 -7.11
N LEU A 66 -3.18 -16.01 -7.15
CA LEU A 66 -2.78 -14.61 -7.22
C LEU A 66 -3.20 -13.93 -8.53
N LYS A 67 -3.18 -14.64 -9.66
CA LYS A 67 -3.68 -14.14 -10.96
C LYS A 67 -5.16 -13.78 -10.90
N SER A 68 -5.95 -14.56 -10.18
CA SER A 68 -7.38 -14.37 -10.03
C SER A 68 -7.78 -13.45 -8.87
N TYR A 69 -6.80 -13.01 -8.05
CA TYR A 69 -7.07 -12.16 -6.90
C TYR A 69 -7.61 -10.80 -7.36
N PRO A 70 -8.80 -10.37 -6.89
CA PRO A 70 -9.33 -9.10 -7.31
C PRO A 70 -8.45 -7.95 -6.78
N PRO A 71 -8.20 -6.91 -7.60
CA PRO A 71 -7.51 -5.73 -7.11
C PRO A 71 -8.32 -5.07 -5.98
N CYS A 72 -7.63 -4.35 -5.11
CA CYS A 72 -8.30 -3.59 -4.06
C CYS A 72 -9.31 -2.60 -4.70
N PRO A 73 -10.58 -2.57 -4.27
CA PRO A 73 -11.60 -1.69 -4.84
C PRO A 73 -11.34 -0.20 -4.54
N GLY A 74 -10.24 0.12 -3.89
CA GLY A 74 -9.96 1.47 -3.41
C GLY A 74 -10.82 1.89 -2.22
N CYS A 75 -10.64 3.11 -1.76
CA CYS A 75 -11.44 3.62 -0.63
C CYS A 75 -12.92 3.81 -0.98
N GLU A 76 -13.23 4.10 -2.24
CA GLU A 76 -14.63 4.30 -2.67
C GLU A 76 -15.46 3.02 -2.54
N GLY A 77 -14.86 1.88 -2.86
CA GLY A 77 -15.49 0.57 -2.75
C GLY A 77 -15.51 -0.03 -1.34
N ARG A 78 -14.82 0.58 -0.37
CA ARG A 78 -14.76 0.09 1.01
C ARG A 78 -15.83 0.70 1.88
N THR A 79 -16.73 -0.12 2.38
CA THR A 79 -17.80 0.28 3.31
C THR A 79 -17.42 0.13 4.78
N ASP A 80 -16.36 -0.61 5.08
CA ASP A 80 -15.89 -0.93 6.43
C ASP A 80 -14.87 0.08 7.00
N CYS A 81 -14.41 1.04 6.18
CA CYS A 81 -13.40 2.00 6.58
C CYS A 81 -14.03 3.20 7.32
N VAL A 82 -13.83 3.29 8.64
CA VAL A 82 -14.33 4.40 9.48
C VAL A 82 -13.84 5.78 9.01
N ILE A 83 -12.62 5.88 8.47
CA ILE A 83 -12.09 7.15 7.97
C ILE A 83 -12.85 7.59 6.72
N ASN A 84 -13.09 6.66 5.80
CA ASN A 84 -13.86 6.94 4.58
C ASN A 84 -15.32 7.32 4.90
N GLN A 85 -15.94 6.62 5.85
CA GLN A 85 -17.29 6.97 6.30
C GLN A 85 -17.33 8.37 6.93
N CYS A 86 -16.38 8.69 7.79
CA CYS A 86 -16.28 10.00 8.45
C CYS A 86 -16.10 11.14 7.43
N THR A 87 -15.20 10.99 6.45
CA THR A 87 -14.98 12.02 5.43
C THR A 87 -16.21 12.21 4.54
N LYS A 88 -16.90 11.12 4.16
CA LYS A 88 -18.16 11.19 3.43
C LYS A 88 -19.26 11.93 4.19
N GLN A 89 -19.42 11.62 5.49
CA GLN A 89 -20.40 12.30 6.35
C GLN A 89 -20.13 13.79 6.48
N LYS A 90 -18.86 14.19 6.50
CA LYS A 90 -18.45 15.59 6.60
C LYS A 90 -18.35 16.30 5.24
N ASN A 91 -18.61 15.60 4.15
CA ASN A 91 -18.48 16.10 2.77
C ASN A 91 -17.07 16.70 2.48
N ILE A 92 -16.03 16.01 2.94
CA ILE A 92 -14.62 16.33 2.70
C ILE A 92 -13.94 15.16 2.00
N THR A 93 -12.88 15.45 1.25
CA THR A 93 -12.12 14.43 0.53
C THR A 93 -11.04 13.80 1.40
N LEU A 94 -10.31 14.61 2.14
CA LEU A 94 -9.16 14.21 2.94
C LEU A 94 -9.37 14.55 4.43
N CYS A 95 -8.92 13.69 5.32
CA CYS A 95 -8.92 13.97 6.76
C CYS A 95 -8.18 15.26 7.12
N SER A 96 -7.18 15.67 6.32
CA SER A 96 -6.45 16.94 6.52
C SER A 96 -7.32 18.18 6.34
N GLU A 97 -8.44 18.09 5.64
CA GLU A 97 -9.41 19.20 5.46
C GLU A 97 -10.29 19.38 6.71
N CYS A 98 -10.34 18.38 7.58
CA CYS A 98 -11.15 18.40 8.78
C CYS A 98 -10.54 19.30 9.86
N GLU A 99 -11.38 20.08 10.54
CA GLU A 99 -10.99 20.90 11.68
C GLU A 99 -10.49 20.08 12.89
N PHE A 100 -11.00 18.85 13.04
CA PHE A 100 -10.61 17.94 14.13
C PHE A 100 -9.30 17.19 13.87
N PHE A 101 -8.68 17.36 12.68
CA PHE A 101 -7.37 16.79 12.40
C PHE A 101 -6.28 17.67 13.03
N ASP A 102 -5.69 17.16 14.11
CA ASP A 102 -4.64 17.83 14.86
C ASP A 102 -3.25 17.50 14.30
N ILE A 103 -2.59 18.51 13.72
CA ILE A 103 -1.24 18.38 13.14
C ILE A 103 -0.22 18.02 14.23
N ASN A 104 -0.34 18.60 15.40
CA ASN A 104 0.65 18.42 16.48
C ASN A 104 0.49 17.06 17.15
N ALA A 105 -0.76 16.65 17.40
CA ALA A 105 -1.07 15.32 17.93
C ALA A 105 -0.96 14.21 16.86
N ARG A 106 -0.80 14.57 15.57
CA ARG A 106 -0.70 13.62 14.42
C ARG A 106 -1.87 12.63 14.39
N THR A 107 -3.06 13.07 14.72
CA THR A 107 -4.25 12.24 14.83
C THR A 107 -5.52 13.04 14.64
N CYS A 108 -6.62 12.32 14.42
CA CYS A 108 -7.96 12.90 14.47
C CYS A 108 -8.64 12.54 15.80
N LYS A 109 -9.23 13.53 16.46
CA LYS A 109 -9.90 13.35 17.76
C LYS A 109 -11.23 12.58 17.66
N GLU A 110 -11.85 12.59 16.46
CA GLU A 110 -13.17 11.99 16.25
C GLU A 110 -13.15 10.58 15.69
N VAL A 111 -12.04 10.15 15.05
CA VAL A 111 -11.97 8.79 14.52
C VAL A 111 -11.90 7.79 15.66
N PRO A 112 -12.91 6.95 15.85
CA PRO A 112 -12.88 5.94 16.90
C PRO A 112 -11.69 5.00 16.66
N LYS A 113 -10.99 4.67 17.72
CA LYS A 113 -9.97 3.63 17.66
C LYS A 113 -10.66 2.33 17.23
N PRO A 114 -10.16 1.62 16.23
CA PRO A 114 -10.76 0.35 15.83
C PRO A 114 -10.85 -0.57 17.06
N PRO A 115 -11.98 -1.25 17.25
CA PRO A 115 -12.12 -2.19 18.37
C PRO A 115 -10.99 -3.22 18.25
N LYS A 116 -10.32 -3.50 19.36
CA LYS A 116 -9.36 -4.61 19.41
C LYS A 116 -10.17 -5.88 19.15
N SER A 117 -9.94 -6.51 17.99
CA SER A 117 -10.57 -7.79 17.70
C SER A 117 -10.02 -8.84 18.68
N PRO A 118 -10.84 -9.43 19.54
CA PRO A 118 -10.36 -10.44 20.49
C PRO A 118 -9.97 -11.76 19.82
N MET A 119 -10.22 -11.93 18.52
CA MET A 119 -10.04 -13.19 17.79
C MET A 119 -8.82 -13.24 16.88
N MET A 120 -8.10 -12.13 16.66
CA MET A 120 -6.89 -12.19 15.84
C MET A 120 -5.67 -12.39 16.74
N PRO A 121 -4.85 -13.43 16.46
CA PRO A 121 -3.54 -13.53 17.10
C PRO A 121 -2.75 -12.24 16.79
N PRO A 122 -1.84 -11.80 17.67
CA PRO A 122 -1.03 -10.63 17.42
C PRO A 122 -0.30 -10.83 16.08
N ALA A 123 -0.45 -9.86 15.17
CA ALA A 123 0.23 -9.92 13.89
C ALA A 123 1.73 -10.11 14.12
N PRO A 124 2.42 -10.93 13.31
CA PRO A 124 3.86 -11.07 13.39
C PRO A 124 4.56 -9.71 13.46
N ILE A 125 5.66 -9.60 14.20
CA ILE A 125 6.40 -8.34 14.44
C ILE A 125 6.68 -7.60 13.13
N PHE A 126 7.02 -8.35 12.08
CA PHE A 126 7.24 -7.80 10.73
C PHE A 126 6.03 -7.03 10.18
N PHE A 127 4.83 -7.60 10.31
CA PHE A 127 3.59 -6.93 9.87
C PHE A 127 3.24 -5.71 10.73
N GLN A 128 3.54 -5.76 12.01
CA GLN A 128 3.33 -4.61 12.90
C GLN A 128 4.23 -3.44 12.48
N GLU A 129 5.49 -3.70 12.15
CA GLU A 129 6.44 -2.67 11.72
C GLU A 129 6.03 -2.07 10.37
N ILE A 130 5.68 -2.89 9.38
CA ILE A 130 5.18 -2.41 8.08
C ILE A 130 3.93 -1.55 8.28
N SER A 131 2.95 -2.01 9.05
CA SER A 131 1.72 -1.26 9.30
C SER A 131 1.99 0.08 9.98
N LYS A 132 2.97 0.15 10.89
CA LYS A 132 3.41 1.37 11.53
C LYS A 132 4.02 2.35 10.54
N ARG A 133 4.87 1.88 9.63
CA ARG A 133 5.50 2.70 8.58
C ARG A 133 4.45 3.26 7.62
N TYR A 134 3.51 2.46 7.14
CA TYR A 134 2.39 2.92 6.30
C TYR A 134 1.55 3.99 7.01
N ARG A 135 1.23 3.79 8.27
CA ARG A 135 0.48 4.78 9.05
C ARG A 135 1.24 6.09 9.17
N ASN A 136 2.53 6.05 9.42
CA ASN A 136 3.36 7.26 9.49
C ASN A 136 3.37 7.99 8.14
N TRP A 137 3.57 7.30 7.04
CA TRP A 137 3.50 7.86 5.69
C TRP A 137 2.16 8.57 5.43
N ASN A 138 1.06 7.92 5.73
CA ASN A 138 -0.27 8.51 5.54
C ASN A 138 -0.45 9.79 6.36
N ILE A 139 -0.03 9.76 7.62
CA ILE A 139 -0.12 10.93 8.52
C ILE A 139 0.75 12.08 8.01
N GLU A 140 1.97 11.82 7.57
CA GLU A 140 2.86 12.86 7.02
C GLU A 140 2.26 13.49 5.76
N ASN A 141 1.66 12.70 4.87
CA ASN A 141 0.94 13.23 3.72
C ASN A 141 -0.18 14.19 4.14
N LEU A 142 -1.03 13.79 5.08
CA LEU A 142 -2.11 14.62 5.57
C LEU A 142 -1.60 15.93 6.21
N ILE A 143 -0.53 15.85 6.99
CA ILE A 143 0.10 17.02 7.61
C ILE A 143 0.65 17.96 6.53
N ALA A 144 1.36 17.45 5.54
CA ALA A 144 1.94 18.25 4.47
C ALA A 144 0.85 18.91 3.61
N ILE A 145 -0.24 18.21 3.31
CA ILE A 145 -1.38 18.77 2.59
C ILE A 145 -2.02 19.90 3.39
N LYS A 146 -2.26 19.70 4.69
CA LYS A 146 -2.82 20.74 5.56
C LYS A 146 -1.93 21.98 5.67
N LYS A 147 -0.61 21.81 5.47
CA LYS A 147 0.37 22.92 5.37
C LYS A 147 0.48 23.50 3.95
N GLY A 148 -0.40 23.16 3.01
CA GLY A 148 -0.40 23.67 1.64
C GLY A 148 0.70 23.11 0.74
N LYS A 149 1.31 21.97 1.11
CA LYS A 149 2.41 21.35 0.35
C LYS A 149 1.95 20.21 -0.59
N LYS A 150 0.68 20.21 -1.02
CA LYS A 150 0.11 19.16 -1.88
C LYS A 150 0.92 18.95 -3.16
N ASP A 151 1.35 20.04 -3.82
CA ASP A 151 2.11 19.97 -5.07
C ASP A 151 3.46 19.26 -4.90
N LYS A 152 4.12 19.45 -3.75
CA LYS A 152 5.38 18.75 -3.46
C LYS A 152 5.14 17.25 -3.29
N ILE A 153 4.04 16.85 -2.67
CA ILE A 153 3.66 15.45 -2.54
C ILE A 153 3.37 14.85 -3.92
N ASN A 154 2.58 15.53 -4.73
CA ASN A 154 2.26 15.07 -6.09
C ASN A 154 3.53 14.91 -6.94
N SER A 155 4.45 15.86 -6.89
CA SER A 155 5.74 15.78 -7.61
C SER A 155 6.59 14.60 -7.11
N TYR A 156 6.59 14.33 -5.81
CA TYR A 156 7.29 13.19 -5.26
C TYR A 156 6.69 11.87 -5.69
N ILE A 157 5.36 11.73 -5.64
CA ILE A 157 4.63 10.55 -6.13
C ILE A 157 4.92 10.32 -7.61
N GLU A 158 4.88 11.37 -8.43
CA GLU A 158 5.18 11.30 -9.86
C GLU A 158 6.59 10.75 -10.12
N LYS A 159 7.58 11.25 -9.38
CA LYS A 159 8.95 10.76 -9.44
C LYS A 159 9.02 9.26 -9.12
N MET A 160 8.39 8.84 -8.02
CA MET A 160 8.39 7.44 -7.58
C MET A 160 7.75 6.51 -8.62
N ILE A 161 6.66 6.93 -9.25
CA ILE A 161 6.00 6.16 -10.32
C ILE A 161 6.92 6.03 -11.55
N LYS A 162 7.58 7.13 -11.97
CA LYS A 162 8.50 7.14 -13.11
C LYS A 162 9.71 6.23 -12.88
N GLU A 163 10.20 6.15 -11.64
CA GLU A 163 11.30 5.29 -11.25
C GLU A 163 10.88 3.81 -11.06
N GLY A 164 9.60 3.49 -11.22
CA GLY A 164 9.06 2.14 -11.05
C GLY A 164 9.00 1.67 -9.60
N ASN A 165 9.12 2.60 -8.65
CA ASN A 165 9.08 2.28 -7.23
C ASN A 165 7.68 1.83 -6.78
N SER A 166 7.63 0.89 -5.85
CA SER A 166 6.42 0.42 -5.21
C SER A 166 6.05 1.26 -3.99
N SER A 167 4.87 1.01 -3.43
CA SER A 167 4.47 1.63 -2.16
C SER A 167 5.43 1.28 -1.01
N ARG A 168 6.11 0.14 -1.07
CA ARG A 168 7.11 -0.26 -0.09
C ARG A 168 8.36 0.60 -0.18
N ASP A 169 8.89 0.78 -1.40
CA ASP A 169 10.06 1.63 -1.65
C ASP A 169 9.79 3.07 -1.22
N LEU A 170 8.58 3.56 -1.49
CA LEU A 170 8.11 4.88 -1.09
C LEU A 170 8.21 5.08 0.43
N ILE A 171 7.86 4.08 1.23
CA ILE A 171 7.93 4.16 2.69
C ILE A 171 9.37 4.28 3.16
N ASP A 172 10.27 3.52 2.57
CA ASP A 172 11.68 3.52 2.96
C ASP A 172 12.40 4.81 2.53
N LEU A 173 12.03 5.38 1.39
CA LEU A 173 12.60 6.62 0.84
C LEU A 173 11.94 7.89 1.39
N SER A 174 10.75 7.79 1.95
CA SER A 174 9.94 8.96 2.34
C SER A 174 10.48 9.71 3.56
N VAL A 175 11.26 9.07 4.40
CA VAL A 175 11.83 9.72 5.60
C VAL A 175 12.61 10.96 5.21
N ASN A 176 13.54 10.83 4.25
CA ASN A 176 14.35 11.94 3.76
C ASN A 176 13.50 13.01 3.07
N PHE A 177 12.45 12.61 2.34
CA PHE A 177 11.55 13.53 1.67
C PHE A 177 10.79 14.40 2.68
N PHE A 178 10.21 13.81 3.72
CA PHE A 178 9.49 14.59 4.73
C PHE A 178 10.41 15.45 5.59
N GLU A 179 11.63 15.03 5.85
CA GLU A 179 12.64 15.86 6.51
C GLU A 179 12.99 17.10 5.69
N SER A 180 13.11 16.98 4.37
CA SER A 180 13.34 18.11 3.48
C SER A 180 12.17 19.11 3.40
N MET A 181 10.99 18.70 3.87
CA MET A 181 9.79 19.55 3.90
C MET A 181 9.58 20.28 5.23
N LYS A 182 10.33 19.96 6.27
CA LYS A 182 10.27 20.67 7.54
C LYS A 182 10.88 22.07 7.40
#